data_700b6718aba77c5069ef74ccce31e035
#
_entry.id   700b6718aba77c5069ef74ccce31e035
#
_cell.length_a   1.000
_cell.length_b   1.000
_cell.length_c   1.000
_cell.angle_alpha   90.00
_cell.angle_beta   90.00
_cell.angle_gamma   90.00
#
_symmetry.space_group_name_H-M   'P 1'
#
loop_
_entity.id
_entity.type
_entity.pdbx_description
1 polymer ?
#
loop_
_entity_poly.entity_id
_entity_poly.type
_entity_poly.pdbx_seq_one_letter_code
_entity_poly.pdbx_strand_id
1 'polypeptide(L)'
;MPNQSLDAQYAATLELKGKFNSSLSDLLTEIQEQSLTHKTYNHALSSLSALITAFENYLTNASSDTIDISKTQTEDILASIENILFLCANSWEAFKAASEHLDTSITLPTGSYLFTSQAIFKTYKKHKAKEIKSIYTTLNLPVNGFNHKKSLKFNQMKIHLPQTIAGSILLSIGILLTFFIGLETGPQYYISRISIALGVGFLITGLTKDYIKTKLNINGTTITASGAIAILLILYFFNPAPPPAYTPDSKAAQATQSTPPSAPPSEIGH
;
A
#
# COMPACT_ATOMS: atom_id res chain seq x y z
N MET A 1 -15.30 17.87 -0.60
CA MET A 1 -14.04 17.95 0.15
C MET A 1 -12.99 17.21 -0.63
N PRO A 2 -11.75 17.70 -0.79
CA PRO A 2 -10.70 16.96 -1.49
C PRO A 2 -10.48 15.61 -0.78
N ASN A 3 -10.40 14.52 -1.54
CA ASN A 3 -10.07 13.19 -1.04
C ASN A 3 -8.68 13.24 -0.38
N GLN A 4 -8.63 13.41 0.94
CA GLN A 4 -7.40 13.23 1.68
C GLN A 4 -6.96 11.77 1.53
N SER A 5 -5.65 11.55 1.34
CA SER A 5 -5.11 10.20 1.31
C SER A 5 -5.41 9.48 2.63
N LEU A 6 -5.51 8.16 2.61
CA LEU A 6 -5.77 7.37 3.82
C LEU A 6 -4.70 7.63 4.89
N ASP A 7 -3.44 7.81 4.49
CA ASP A 7 -2.33 8.14 5.39
C ASP A 7 -2.49 9.51 6.07
N ALA A 8 -2.99 10.51 5.35
CA ALA A 8 -3.26 11.82 5.92
C ALA A 8 -4.41 11.77 6.96
N GLN A 9 -5.45 10.96 6.70
CA GLN A 9 -6.55 10.74 7.66
C GLN A 9 -6.05 10.00 8.91
N TYR A 10 -5.18 9.02 8.75
CA TYR A 10 -4.58 8.31 9.87
C TYR A 10 -3.69 9.24 10.71
N ALA A 11 -2.84 10.04 10.07
CA ALA A 11 -2.00 11.04 10.76
C ALA A 11 -2.83 12.05 11.56
N ALA A 12 -3.93 12.56 10.98
CA ALA A 12 -4.86 13.45 11.67
C ALA A 12 -5.51 12.77 12.88
N THR A 13 -5.84 11.48 12.78
CA THR A 13 -6.37 10.69 13.90
C THR A 13 -5.37 10.55 15.03
N LEU A 14 -4.08 10.33 14.72
CA LEU A 14 -3.00 10.26 15.72
C LEU A 14 -2.80 11.59 16.44
N GLU A 15 -2.87 12.72 15.73
CA GLU A 15 -2.82 14.05 16.32
C GLU A 15 -3.98 14.27 17.30
N LEU A 16 -5.21 13.92 16.91
CA LEU A 16 -6.39 14.01 17.77
C LEU A 16 -6.29 13.10 18.99
N LYS A 17 -5.69 11.90 18.85
CA LYS A 17 -5.41 11.01 19.98
C LYS A 17 -4.44 11.68 20.97
N GLY A 18 -3.40 12.36 20.49
CA GLY A 18 -2.49 13.13 21.33
C GLY A 18 -3.20 14.24 22.10
N LYS A 19 -4.06 15.01 21.42
CA LYS A 19 -4.87 16.07 22.06
C LYS A 19 -5.82 15.51 23.11
N PHE A 20 -6.48 14.38 22.81
CA PHE A 20 -7.34 13.72 23.77
C PHE A 20 -6.57 13.21 25.00
N ASN A 21 -5.42 12.58 24.82
CA ASN A 21 -4.61 12.11 25.94
C ASN A 21 -4.18 13.26 26.86
N SER A 22 -3.81 14.41 26.30
CA SER A 22 -3.49 15.61 27.08
C SER A 22 -4.71 16.09 27.88
N SER A 23 -5.86 16.27 27.24
CA SER A 23 -7.09 16.73 27.90
C SER A 23 -7.62 15.74 28.94
N LEU A 24 -7.41 14.43 28.74
CA LEU A 24 -7.74 13.40 29.73
C LEU A 24 -6.79 13.47 30.94
N SER A 25 -5.49 13.71 30.71
CA SER A 25 -4.51 13.91 31.79
C SER A 25 -4.87 15.12 32.66
N ASP A 26 -5.24 16.25 32.00
CA ASP A 26 -5.66 17.45 32.71
C ASP A 26 -6.92 17.17 33.57
N LEU A 27 -7.90 16.45 33.00
CA LEU A 27 -9.13 16.02 33.70
C LEU A 27 -8.80 15.19 34.93
N LEU A 28 -7.94 14.18 34.78
CA LEU A 28 -7.56 13.29 35.89
C LEU A 28 -6.80 14.04 36.99
N THR A 29 -5.92 14.96 36.60
CA THR A 29 -5.19 15.80 37.56
C THR A 29 -6.15 16.69 38.37
N GLU A 30 -7.07 17.40 37.70
CA GLU A 30 -8.07 18.25 38.38
C GLU A 30 -9.00 17.43 39.30
N ILE A 31 -9.34 16.17 38.92
CA ILE A 31 -10.12 15.27 39.81
C ILE A 31 -9.30 14.98 41.08
N GLN A 32 -8.01 14.64 40.95
CA GLN A 32 -7.13 14.34 42.09
C GLN A 32 -6.93 15.56 43.01
N GLU A 33 -6.80 16.74 42.44
CA GLU A 33 -6.64 18.00 43.15
C GLU A 33 -7.95 18.60 43.71
N GLN A 34 -9.09 17.94 43.46
CA GLN A 34 -10.43 18.43 43.80
C GLN A 34 -10.73 19.84 43.23
N SER A 35 -10.08 20.16 42.11
CA SER A 35 -10.19 21.47 41.43
C SER A 35 -10.96 21.38 40.10
N LEU A 36 -11.67 20.26 39.87
CA LEU A 36 -12.34 19.92 38.62
C LEU A 36 -13.35 21.01 38.20
N THR A 37 -13.21 21.44 36.95
CA THR A 37 -14.10 22.43 36.32
C THR A 37 -14.95 21.86 35.21
N HIS A 38 -16.13 22.43 34.99
CA HIS A 38 -16.98 22.10 33.81
C HIS A 38 -16.25 22.34 32.49
N LYS A 39 -15.33 23.31 32.45
CA LYS A 39 -14.55 23.63 31.25
C LYS A 39 -13.61 22.48 30.88
N THR A 40 -12.84 21.97 31.83
CA THR A 40 -11.90 20.84 31.62
C THR A 40 -12.65 19.58 31.26
N TYR A 41 -13.76 19.28 31.95
CA TYR A 41 -14.66 18.18 31.63
C TYR A 41 -15.16 18.23 30.17
N ASN A 42 -15.77 19.36 29.76
CA ASN A 42 -16.30 19.55 28.42
C ASN A 42 -15.20 19.53 27.34
N HIS A 43 -14.00 20.04 27.67
CA HIS A 43 -12.85 20.00 26.75
C HIS A 43 -12.39 18.56 26.51
N ALA A 44 -12.27 17.74 27.54
CA ALA A 44 -11.90 16.33 27.43
C ALA A 44 -12.98 15.54 26.66
N LEU A 45 -14.26 15.76 26.94
CA LEU A 45 -15.37 15.09 26.25
C LEU A 45 -15.44 15.45 24.76
N SER A 46 -15.23 16.75 24.42
CA SER A 46 -15.20 17.18 23.02
C SER A 46 -13.99 16.64 22.27
N SER A 47 -12.84 16.54 22.91
CA SER A 47 -11.62 15.95 22.34
C SER A 47 -11.80 14.45 22.05
N LEU A 48 -12.47 13.72 22.97
CA LEU A 48 -12.84 12.30 22.74
C LEU A 48 -13.79 12.18 21.54
N SER A 49 -14.81 13.01 21.45
CA SER A 49 -15.78 13.00 20.35
C SER A 49 -15.09 13.27 19.00
N ALA A 50 -14.18 14.24 18.95
CA ALA A 50 -13.40 14.55 17.75
C ALA A 50 -12.52 13.37 17.32
N LEU A 51 -11.82 12.74 18.26
CA LEU A 51 -11.01 11.54 18.01
C LEU A 51 -11.87 10.40 17.43
N ILE A 52 -12.99 10.06 18.07
CA ILE A 52 -13.86 8.97 17.63
C ILE A 52 -14.40 9.25 16.23
N THR A 53 -14.86 10.47 15.97
CA THR A 53 -15.42 10.85 14.66
C THR A 53 -14.36 10.72 13.57
N ALA A 54 -13.16 11.20 13.80
CA ALA A 54 -12.06 11.10 12.82
C ALA A 54 -11.67 9.65 12.57
N PHE A 55 -11.58 8.84 13.62
CA PHE A 55 -11.21 7.42 13.52
C PHE A 55 -12.26 6.59 12.82
N GLU A 56 -13.55 6.75 13.13
CA GLU A 56 -14.65 6.07 12.45
C GLU A 56 -14.73 6.44 10.95
N ASN A 57 -14.49 7.71 10.61
CA ASN A 57 -14.40 8.17 9.22
C ASN A 57 -13.22 7.52 8.51
N TYR A 58 -12.04 7.47 9.14
CA TYR A 58 -10.87 6.77 8.61
C TYR A 58 -11.18 5.29 8.35
N LEU A 59 -11.78 4.57 9.30
CA LEU A 59 -12.12 3.15 9.15
C LEU A 59 -13.18 2.92 8.07
N THR A 60 -14.16 3.80 7.96
CA THR A 60 -15.19 3.74 6.92
C THR A 60 -14.55 3.86 5.53
N ASN A 61 -13.62 4.80 5.35
CA ASN A 61 -12.88 4.96 4.11
C ASN A 61 -11.95 3.77 3.84
N ALA A 62 -11.21 3.31 4.86
CA ALA A 62 -10.31 2.16 4.74
C ALA A 62 -11.05 0.84 4.43
N SER A 63 -12.31 0.70 4.85
CA SER A 63 -13.15 -0.46 4.56
C SER A 63 -13.94 -0.36 3.26
N SER A 64 -13.75 0.70 2.47
CA SER A 64 -14.39 0.86 1.17
C SER A 64 -13.81 -0.14 0.15
N ASP A 65 -14.64 -0.58 -0.81
CA ASP A 65 -14.23 -1.52 -1.85
C ASP A 65 -13.20 -0.92 -2.84
N THR A 66 -12.98 0.39 -2.77
CA THR A 66 -12.06 1.12 -3.66
C THR A 66 -10.62 1.16 -3.17
N ILE A 67 -10.38 0.80 -1.91
CA ILE A 67 -9.06 0.88 -1.27
C ILE A 67 -8.56 -0.53 -0.94
N ASP A 68 -7.45 -0.92 -1.53
CA ASP A 68 -6.76 -2.17 -1.23
C ASP A 68 -5.81 -1.98 -0.04
N ILE A 69 -5.99 -2.77 1.01
CA ILE A 69 -5.18 -2.73 2.24
C ILE A 69 -4.28 -3.97 2.29
N SER A 70 -2.99 -3.77 2.55
CA SER A 70 -2.04 -4.86 2.74
C SER A 70 -2.32 -5.62 4.04
N LYS A 71 -1.78 -6.84 4.16
CA LYS A 71 -1.91 -7.62 5.40
C LYS A 71 -1.27 -6.90 6.60
N THR A 72 -0.11 -6.29 6.42
CA THR A 72 0.58 -5.52 7.47
C THR A 72 -0.25 -4.34 7.92
N GLN A 73 -0.73 -3.52 6.98
CA GLN A 73 -1.64 -2.40 7.29
C GLN A 73 -2.91 -2.86 8.00
N THR A 74 -3.45 -4.03 7.63
CA THR A 74 -4.63 -4.60 8.32
C THR A 74 -4.33 -4.87 9.79
N GLU A 75 -3.18 -5.49 10.12
CA GLU A 75 -2.80 -5.75 11.52
C GLU A 75 -2.53 -4.45 12.29
N ASP A 76 -1.91 -3.44 11.68
CA ASP A 76 -1.67 -2.13 12.30
C ASP A 76 -3.00 -1.40 12.60
N ILE A 77 -3.94 -1.43 11.67
CA ILE A 77 -5.28 -0.87 11.87
C ILE A 77 -6.01 -1.63 12.99
N LEU A 78 -5.94 -2.96 13.03
CA LEU A 78 -6.57 -3.75 14.08
C LEU A 78 -5.97 -3.48 15.45
N ALA A 79 -4.66 -3.28 15.55
CA ALA A 79 -4.00 -2.86 16.79
C ALA A 79 -4.47 -1.45 17.22
N SER A 80 -4.63 -0.54 16.26
CA SER A 80 -5.16 0.80 16.52
C SER A 80 -6.62 0.76 16.98
N ILE A 81 -7.46 -0.09 16.39
CA ILE A 81 -8.85 -0.30 16.83
C ILE A 81 -8.88 -0.82 18.26
N GLU A 82 -8.08 -1.85 18.57
CA GLU A 82 -7.99 -2.42 19.92
C GLU A 82 -7.65 -1.33 20.95
N ASN A 83 -6.61 -0.55 20.65
CA ASN A 83 -6.15 0.53 21.53
C ASN A 83 -7.23 1.63 21.72
N ILE A 84 -7.95 2.01 20.68
CA ILE A 84 -9.02 3.03 20.78
C ILE A 84 -10.22 2.48 21.57
N LEU A 85 -10.58 1.22 21.36
CA LEU A 85 -11.68 0.60 22.11
C LEU A 85 -11.37 0.56 23.62
N PHE A 86 -10.15 0.16 24.01
CA PHE A 86 -9.75 0.19 25.42
C PHE A 86 -9.61 1.62 25.98
N LEU A 87 -9.05 2.55 25.20
CA LEU A 87 -8.95 3.94 25.59
C LEU A 87 -10.31 4.55 25.90
N CYS A 88 -11.30 4.28 25.03
CA CYS A 88 -12.68 4.77 25.23
C CYS A 88 -13.37 4.14 26.44
N ALA A 89 -13.14 2.85 26.72
CA ALA A 89 -13.68 2.20 27.89
C ALA A 89 -13.09 2.78 29.18
N ASN A 90 -11.77 2.91 29.25
CA ASN A 90 -11.06 3.43 30.43
C ASN A 90 -11.39 4.91 30.69
N SER A 91 -11.44 5.72 29.63
CA SER A 91 -11.79 7.13 29.78
C SER A 91 -13.25 7.32 30.19
N TRP A 92 -14.15 6.38 29.84
CA TRP A 92 -15.55 6.47 30.25
C TRP A 92 -15.74 6.39 31.76
N GLU A 93 -14.96 5.56 32.46
CA GLU A 93 -14.95 5.52 33.94
C GLU A 93 -14.52 6.85 34.53
N ALA A 94 -13.48 7.49 33.94
CA ALA A 94 -13.02 8.82 34.39
C ALA A 94 -14.09 9.89 34.16
N PHE A 95 -14.78 9.87 33.01
CA PHE A 95 -15.89 10.79 32.74
C PHE A 95 -17.07 10.60 33.68
N LYS A 96 -17.38 9.35 34.04
CA LYS A 96 -18.43 9.05 35.01
C LYS A 96 -18.08 9.61 36.38
N ALA A 97 -16.87 9.36 36.89
CA ALA A 97 -16.41 9.91 38.15
C ALA A 97 -16.41 11.47 38.13
N ALA A 98 -15.94 12.08 37.04
CA ALA A 98 -15.96 13.51 36.86
C ALA A 98 -17.37 14.10 36.86
N SER A 99 -18.35 13.43 36.22
CA SER A 99 -19.73 13.90 36.17
C SER A 99 -20.42 13.84 37.55
N GLU A 100 -20.10 12.81 38.35
CA GLU A 100 -20.57 12.70 39.74
C GLU A 100 -19.99 13.83 40.60
N HIS A 101 -18.72 14.20 40.38
CA HIS A 101 -18.05 15.30 41.11
C HIS A 101 -18.63 16.67 40.78
N LEU A 102 -19.08 16.85 39.53
CA LEU A 102 -19.64 18.12 39.04
C LEU A 102 -21.17 18.21 39.19
N ASP A 103 -21.78 17.20 39.81
CA ASP A 103 -23.27 17.07 39.89
C ASP A 103 -23.92 17.25 38.50
N THR A 104 -23.31 16.68 37.48
CA THR A 104 -23.76 16.79 36.09
C THR A 104 -24.16 15.41 35.56
N SER A 105 -25.25 15.34 34.79
CA SER A 105 -25.66 14.10 34.13
C SER A 105 -24.76 13.83 32.94
N ILE A 106 -24.13 12.64 32.92
CA ILE A 106 -23.38 12.18 31.73
C ILE A 106 -24.37 11.70 30.65
N THR A 107 -24.25 12.24 29.45
CA THR A 107 -25.03 11.77 28.31
C THR A 107 -24.40 10.51 27.75
N LEU A 108 -25.16 9.39 27.75
CA LEU A 108 -24.71 8.14 27.16
C LEU A 108 -24.42 8.33 25.64
N PRO A 109 -23.33 7.74 25.13
CA PRO A 109 -23.04 7.78 23.71
C PRO A 109 -24.16 7.17 22.87
N THR A 110 -24.32 7.65 21.64
CA THR A 110 -25.33 7.13 20.70
C THR A 110 -25.00 5.72 20.23
N GLY A 111 -25.98 5.01 19.67
CA GLY A 111 -25.80 3.66 19.13
C GLY A 111 -24.79 3.54 17.98
N SER A 112 -24.36 4.66 17.38
CA SER A 112 -23.28 4.71 16.38
C SER A 112 -21.87 4.84 16.98
N TYR A 113 -21.78 4.97 18.31
CA TYR A 113 -20.50 5.11 19.02
C TYR A 113 -19.56 3.92 18.73
N LEU A 114 -18.44 4.18 18.06
CA LEU A 114 -17.42 3.17 17.65
C LEU A 114 -18.01 1.96 16.90
N PHE A 115 -19.07 2.18 16.12
CA PHE A 115 -19.76 1.10 15.42
C PHE A 115 -18.88 0.38 14.41
N THR A 116 -18.18 1.13 13.54
CA THR A 116 -17.30 0.57 12.50
C THR A 116 -16.10 -0.14 13.13
N SER A 117 -15.49 0.47 14.16
CA SER A 117 -14.41 -0.12 14.95
C SER A 117 -14.80 -1.47 15.53
N GLN A 118 -15.93 -1.55 16.22
CA GLN A 118 -16.45 -2.77 16.84
C GLN A 118 -16.75 -3.85 15.81
N ALA A 119 -17.40 -3.49 14.68
CA ALA A 119 -17.80 -4.43 13.65
C ALA A 119 -16.61 -5.03 12.89
N ILE A 120 -15.60 -4.20 12.56
CA ILE A 120 -14.35 -4.66 11.95
C ILE A 120 -13.59 -5.53 12.94
N PHE A 121 -13.39 -5.07 14.18
CA PHE A 121 -12.64 -5.81 15.19
C PHE A 121 -13.21 -7.20 15.46
N LYS A 122 -14.53 -7.31 15.60
CA LYS A 122 -15.23 -8.59 15.72
C LYS A 122 -14.95 -9.54 14.56
N THR A 123 -14.85 -8.99 13.34
CA THR A 123 -14.65 -9.81 12.14
C THR A 123 -13.27 -10.48 12.13
N TYR A 124 -12.24 -9.78 12.59
CA TYR A 124 -10.84 -10.24 12.54
C TYR A 124 -10.36 -10.87 13.86
N LYS A 125 -10.79 -10.36 15.01
CA LYS A 125 -10.29 -10.75 16.35
C LYS A 125 -11.45 -11.23 17.26
N LYS A 126 -12.17 -12.26 16.84
CA LYS A 126 -13.41 -12.74 17.47
C LYS A 126 -13.31 -12.99 18.98
N HIS A 127 -12.20 -13.56 19.45
CA HIS A 127 -12.00 -13.88 20.88
C HIS A 127 -11.89 -12.60 21.71
N LYS A 128 -10.96 -11.72 21.34
CA LYS A 128 -10.77 -10.42 22.00
C LYS A 128 -12.00 -9.51 21.90
N ALA A 129 -12.74 -9.59 20.79
CA ALA A 129 -13.99 -8.84 20.63
C ALA A 129 -15.07 -9.22 21.63
N LYS A 130 -15.13 -10.49 22.09
CA LYS A 130 -16.05 -10.92 23.14
C LYS A 130 -15.66 -10.31 24.49
N GLU A 131 -14.37 -10.24 24.78
CA GLU A 131 -13.83 -9.66 26.00
C GLU A 131 -14.15 -8.16 26.07
N ILE A 132 -13.78 -7.40 25.03
CA ILE A 132 -14.06 -5.96 24.95
C ILE A 132 -15.59 -5.69 24.99
N LYS A 133 -16.39 -6.51 24.30
CA LYS A 133 -17.85 -6.40 24.37
C LYS A 133 -18.37 -6.55 25.80
N SER A 134 -17.80 -7.47 26.60
CA SER A 134 -18.18 -7.64 28.01
C SER A 134 -17.89 -6.38 28.82
N ILE A 135 -16.69 -5.77 28.64
CA ILE A 135 -16.32 -4.50 29.29
C ILE A 135 -17.33 -3.40 28.93
N TYR A 136 -17.61 -3.23 27.61
CA TYR A 136 -18.59 -2.22 27.16
C TYR A 136 -19.97 -2.42 27.73
N THR A 137 -20.41 -3.69 27.84
CA THR A 137 -21.72 -4.01 28.42
C THR A 137 -21.77 -3.66 29.93
N THR A 138 -20.70 -3.93 30.67
CA THR A 138 -20.57 -3.57 32.09
C THR A 138 -20.60 -2.06 32.30
N LEU A 139 -20.00 -1.30 31.39
CA LEU A 139 -19.96 0.17 31.44
C LEU A 139 -21.21 0.83 30.85
N ASN A 140 -22.23 0.07 30.43
CA ASN A 140 -23.41 0.55 29.70
C ASN A 140 -23.07 1.32 28.40
N LEU A 141 -21.92 1.02 27.78
CA LEU A 141 -21.55 1.59 26.49
C LEU A 141 -22.21 0.84 25.33
N PRO A 142 -22.48 1.50 24.18
CA PRO A 142 -23.06 0.86 23.02
C PRO A 142 -22.21 -0.30 22.49
N VAL A 143 -22.88 -1.44 22.18
CA VAL A 143 -22.27 -2.67 21.64
C VAL A 143 -22.83 -3.04 20.26
N ASN A 144 -23.44 -2.08 19.56
CA ASN A 144 -24.17 -2.31 18.32
C ASN A 144 -23.30 -2.84 17.20
N GLY A 145 -22.05 -2.38 17.09
CA GLY A 145 -21.08 -2.88 16.12
C GLY A 145 -20.69 -4.34 16.40
N PHE A 146 -20.49 -4.72 17.67
CA PHE A 146 -20.25 -6.11 18.04
C PHE A 146 -21.44 -7.03 17.74
N ASN A 147 -22.67 -6.50 17.79
CA ASN A 147 -23.88 -7.25 17.48
C ASN A 147 -24.23 -7.26 16.00
N HIS A 148 -23.56 -6.43 15.18
CA HIS A 148 -23.86 -6.31 13.76
C HIS A 148 -23.70 -7.64 13.03
N LYS A 149 -24.73 -8.06 12.26
CA LYS A 149 -24.74 -9.37 11.57
C LYS A 149 -23.80 -9.41 10.37
N LYS A 150 -23.68 -8.30 9.62
CA LYS A 150 -22.84 -8.22 8.43
C LYS A 150 -21.37 -8.07 8.84
N SER A 151 -20.52 -8.87 8.25
CA SER A 151 -19.06 -8.79 8.45
C SER A 151 -18.50 -7.59 7.67
N LEU A 152 -17.91 -6.62 8.36
CA LEU A 152 -17.13 -5.55 7.75
C LEU A 152 -15.69 -6.02 7.63
N LYS A 153 -15.14 -5.94 6.41
CA LYS A 153 -13.79 -6.39 6.09
C LYS A 153 -13.09 -5.33 5.26
N PHE A 154 -11.79 -5.26 5.41
CA PHE A 154 -10.94 -4.53 4.48
C PHE A 154 -10.83 -5.28 3.16
N ASN A 155 -10.81 -4.54 2.06
CA ASN A 155 -10.47 -5.12 0.77
C ASN A 155 -8.97 -5.42 0.77
N GLN A 156 -8.63 -6.71 0.86
CA GLN A 156 -7.22 -7.11 0.94
C GLN A 156 -6.59 -7.09 -0.45
N MET A 157 -5.38 -6.54 -0.49
CA MET A 157 -4.53 -6.60 -1.67
C MET A 157 -4.32 -8.07 -2.07
N LYS A 158 -4.82 -8.44 -3.26
CA LYS A 158 -4.63 -9.78 -3.82
C LYS A 158 -3.44 -9.76 -4.76
N ILE A 159 -2.44 -10.56 -4.46
CA ILE A 159 -1.34 -10.81 -5.41
C ILE A 159 -1.92 -11.53 -6.62
N HIS A 160 -1.71 -10.99 -7.81
CA HIS A 160 -2.07 -11.64 -9.06
C HIS A 160 -1.04 -12.72 -9.39
N LEU A 161 -1.18 -13.90 -8.73
CA LEU A 161 -0.23 -15.00 -8.83
C LEU A 161 0.13 -15.39 -10.29
N PRO A 162 -0.81 -15.46 -11.26
CA PRO A 162 -0.45 -15.74 -12.65
C PRO A 162 0.49 -14.69 -13.26
N GLN A 163 0.28 -13.41 -12.99
CA GLN A 163 1.15 -12.32 -13.48
C GLN A 163 2.52 -12.37 -12.83
N THR A 164 2.58 -12.61 -11.51
CA THR A 164 3.84 -12.75 -10.78
C THR A 164 4.66 -13.92 -11.29
N ILE A 165 4.04 -15.08 -11.54
CA ILE A 165 4.71 -16.27 -12.11
C ILE A 165 5.19 -15.98 -13.52
N ALA A 166 4.35 -15.43 -14.40
CA ALA A 166 4.74 -15.06 -15.76
C ALA A 166 5.89 -14.06 -15.78
N GLY A 167 5.85 -13.06 -14.91
CA GLY A 167 6.92 -12.08 -14.74
C GLY A 167 8.24 -12.72 -14.29
N SER A 168 8.18 -13.62 -13.33
CA SER A 168 9.37 -14.36 -12.86
C SER A 168 10.00 -15.21 -13.94
N ILE A 169 9.18 -15.93 -14.73
CA ILE A 169 9.65 -16.77 -15.85
C ILE A 169 10.31 -15.89 -16.93
N LEU A 170 9.65 -14.82 -17.36
CA LEU A 170 10.19 -13.91 -18.37
C LEU A 170 11.49 -13.24 -17.92
N LEU A 171 11.57 -12.82 -16.67
CA LEU A 171 12.76 -12.23 -16.10
C LEU A 171 13.92 -13.25 -16.06
N SER A 172 13.63 -14.49 -15.64
CA SER A 172 14.63 -15.57 -15.61
C SER A 172 15.13 -15.89 -17.01
N ILE A 173 14.25 -15.97 -18.01
CA ILE A 173 14.64 -16.18 -19.41
C ILE A 173 15.53 -15.04 -19.90
N GLY A 174 15.15 -13.79 -19.65
CA GLY A 174 15.97 -12.63 -20.04
C GLY A 174 17.37 -12.65 -19.43
N ILE A 175 17.48 -12.99 -18.15
CA ILE A 175 18.75 -13.13 -17.43
C ILE A 175 19.59 -14.27 -18.02
N LEU A 176 18.98 -15.45 -18.22
CA LEU A 176 19.69 -16.60 -18.80
C LEU A 176 20.20 -16.32 -20.22
N LEU A 177 19.39 -15.66 -21.06
CA LEU A 177 19.83 -15.24 -22.40
C LEU A 177 21.04 -14.29 -22.32
N THR A 178 21.03 -13.36 -21.35
CA THR A 178 22.12 -12.39 -21.20
C THR A 178 23.43 -13.05 -20.77
N PHE A 179 23.38 -14.00 -19.81
CA PHE A 179 24.60 -14.55 -19.19
C PHE A 179 25.14 -15.80 -19.87
N PHE A 180 24.27 -16.66 -20.46
CA PHE A 180 24.69 -17.96 -20.96
C PHE A 180 24.79 -18.09 -22.48
N ILE A 181 24.03 -17.28 -23.24
CA ILE A 181 24.02 -17.42 -24.72
C ILE A 181 24.99 -16.42 -25.37
N GLY A 182 25.44 -15.39 -24.62
CA GLY A 182 26.21 -14.30 -25.18
C GLY A 182 25.32 -13.43 -26.11
N LEU A 183 25.43 -12.12 -26.01
CA LEU A 183 24.65 -11.20 -26.85
C LEU A 183 25.46 -10.80 -28.11
N GLU A 184 25.84 -11.79 -28.92
CA GLU A 184 26.70 -11.57 -30.10
C GLU A 184 25.93 -10.94 -31.27
N THR A 185 24.62 -11.13 -31.32
CA THR A 185 23.79 -10.58 -32.40
C THR A 185 22.76 -9.54 -31.91
N GLY A 186 22.48 -8.55 -32.76
CA GLY A 186 21.48 -7.53 -32.45
C GLY A 186 20.11 -8.07 -32.04
N PRO A 187 19.54 -9.10 -32.73
CA PRO A 187 18.27 -9.71 -32.33
C PRO A 187 18.30 -10.35 -30.95
N GLN A 188 19.37 -11.06 -30.56
CA GLN A 188 19.49 -11.67 -29.22
C GLN A 188 19.49 -10.62 -28.12
N TYR A 189 20.20 -9.51 -28.33
CA TYR A 189 20.21 -8.37 -27.41
C TYR A 189 18.80 -7.80 -27.21
N TYR A 190 18.04 -7.57 -28.30
CA TYR A 190 16.69 -7.03 -28.20
C TYR A 190 15.73 -7.98 -27.50
N ILE A 191 15.77 -9.29 -27.80
CA ILE A 191 14.92 -10.30 -27.15
C ILE A 191 15.18 -10.35 -25.65
N SER A 192 16.44 -10.38 -25.23
CA SER A 192 16.81 -10.36 -23.81
C SER A 192 16.27 -9.12 -23.11
N ARG A 193 16.49 -7.95 -23.70
CA ARG A 193 16.02 -6.66 -23.14
C ARG A 193 14.51 -6.59 -23.02
N ILE A 194 13.77 -7.02 -24.04
CA ILE A 194 12.30 -7.07 -24.01
C ILE A 194 11.82 -8.05 -22.93
N SER A 195 12.44 -9.23 -22.82
CA SER A 195 12.07 -10.24 -21.81
C SER A 195 12.28 -9.72 -20.39
N ILE A 196 13.40 -9.04 -20.10
CA ILE A 196 13.67 -8.42 -18.81
C ILE A 196 12.63 -7.32 -18.51
N ALA A 197 12.40 -6.42 -19.48
CA ALA A 197 11.46 -5.31 -19.28
C ALA A 197 10.03 -5.79 -19.01
N LEU A 198 9.53 -6.77 -19.78
CA LEU A 198 8.23 -7.38 -19.56
C LEU A 198 8.19 -8.16 -18.25
N GLY A 199 9.25 -8.92 -17.93
CA GLY A 199 9.35 -9.67 -16.69
C GLY A 199 9.24 -8.77 -15.45
N VAL A 200 10.00 -7.68 -15.40
CA VAL A 200 9.92 -6.67 -14.34
C VAL A 200 8.52 -6.03 -14.30
N GLY A 201 7.96 -5.69 -15.47
CA GLY A 201 6.64 -5.08 -15.55
C GLY A 201 5.53 -5.97 -15.01
N PHE A 202 5.53 -7.26 -15.35
CA PHE A 202 4.57 -8.23 -14.82
C PHE A 202 4.77 -8.50 -13.33
N LEU A 203 6.02 -8.54 -12.85
CA LEU A 203 6.29 -8.68 -11.42
C LEU A 203 5.73 -7.51 -10.62
N ILE A 204 6.03 -6.28 -11.01
CA ILE A 204 5.54 -5.10 -10.30
C ILE A 204 4.01 -5.08 -10.32
N THR A 205 3.37 -5.23 -11.48
CA THR A 205 1.90 -5.20 -11.56
C THR A 205 1.23 -6.38 -10.88
N GLY A 206 1.87 -7.54 -10.82
CA GLY A 206 1.38 -8.72 -10.12
C GLY A 206 1.47 -8.59 -8.59
N LEU A 207 2.49 -7.90 -8.07
CA LEU A 207 2.74 -7.73 -6.65
C LEU A 207 1.96 -6.54 -6.05
N THR A 208 1.84 -5.44 -6.81
CA THR A 208 1.33 -4.17 -6.24
C THR A 208 -0.11 -3.85 -6.62
N LYS A 209 -0.71 -4.53 -7.60
CA LYS A 209 -1.97 -4.10 -8.25
C LYS A 209 -1.94 -2.66 -8.80
N ASP A 210 -0.89 -1.91 -8.55
CA ASP A 210 -0.76 -0.56 -9.04
C ASP A 210 -0.44 -0.58 -10.53
N TYR A 211 -1.38 -0.09 -11.32
CA TYR A 211 -1.15 0.10 -12.75
C TYR A 211 -0.30 1.35 -12.94
N ILE A 212 0.98 1.16 -13.23
CA ILE A 212 1.83 2.27 -13.70
C ILE A 212 1.25 2.77 -15.00
N LYS A 213 0.83 4.04 -15.02
CA LYS A 213 0.35 4.72 -16.22
C LYS A 213 1.44 5.66 -16.73
N THR A 214 1.84 5.46 -17.98
CA THR A 214 2.79 6.33 -18.66
C THR A 214 2.14 7.01 -19.85
N LYS A 215 2.35 8.32 -19.97
CA LYS A 215 1.99 9.11 -21.16
C LYS A 215 3.28 9.52 -21.85
N LEU A 216 3.48 9.04 -23.07
CA LEU A 216 4.59 9.39 -23.93
C LEU A 216 4.07 10.27 -25.07
N ASN A 217 4.73 11.41 -25.30
CA ASN A 217 4.46 12.26 -26.46
C ASN A 217 5.62 12.10 -27.45
N ILE A 218 5.36 11.43 -28.56
CA ILE A 218 6.34 11.17 -29.60
C ILE A 218 5.82 11.81 -30.89
N ASN A 219 6.55 12.80 -31.41
CA ASN A 219 6.20 13.51 -32.65
C ASN A 219 4.75 14.01 -32.71
N GLY A 220 4.24 14.58 -31.59
CA GLY A 220 2.88 15.10 -31.52
C GLY A 220 1.79 14.04 -31.25
N THR A 221 2.14 12.76 -31.18
CA THR A 221 1.22 11.67 -30.83
C THR A 221 1.36 11.30 -29.35
N THR A 222 0.27 11.37 -28.60
CA THR A 222 0.26 10.95 -27.18
C THR A 222 -0.09 9.47 -27.07
N ILE A 223 0.86 8.66 -26.61
CA ILE A 223 0.67 7.24 -26.32
C ILE A 223 0.44 7.09 -24.82
N THR A 224 -0.68 6.49 -24.45
CA THR A 224 -0.97 6.13 -23.04
C THR A 224 -0.83 4.62 -22.88
N ALA A 225 0.06 4.21 -21.98
CA ALA A 225 0.26 2.80 -21.65
C ALA A 225 0.13 2.57 -20.14
N SER A 226 -0.26 1.38 -19.75
CA SER A 226 -0.40 1.00 -18.34
C SER A 226 0.18 -0.38 -18.07
N GLY A 227 0.52 -0.64 -16.80
CA GLY A 227 1.05 -1.92 -16.35
C GLY A 227 2.42 -2.26 -16.94
N ALA A 228 2.62 -3.52 -17.31
CA ALA A 228 3.89 -4.02 -17.85
C ALA A 228 4.32 -3.31 -19.14
N ILE A 229 3.35 -2.92 -19.97
CA ILE A 229 3.62 -2.20 -21.23
C ILE A 229 4.19 -0.80 -20.94
N ALA A 230 3.71 -0.12 -19.89
CA ALA A 230 4.24 1.18 -19.49
C ALA A 230 5.73 1.08 -19.10
N ILE A 231 6.10 0.04 -18.34
CA ILE A 231 7.48 -0.23 -17.93
C ILE A 231 8.35 -0.56 -19.13
N LEU A 232 7.85 -1.39 -20.06
CA LEU A 232 8.55 -1.70 -21.30
C LEU A 232 8.85 -0.43 -22.12
N LEU A 233 7.86 0.44 -22.27
CA LEU A 233 8.03 1.71 -23.00
C LEU A 233 9.05 2.62 -22.31
N ILE A 234 9.01 2.73 -20.98
CA ILE A 234 9.97 3.51 -20.21
C ILE A 234 11.38 2.97 -20.44
N LEU A 235 11.61 1.66 -20.26
CA LEU A 235 12.93 1.04 -20.42
C LEU A 235 13.43 1.11 -21.87
N TYR A 236 12.53 1.05 -22.85
CA TYR A 236 12.93 1.11 -24.26
C TYR A 236 13.28 2.52 -24.72
N PHE A 237 12.46 3.54 -24.37
CA PHE A 237 12.64 4.91 -24.87
C PHE A 237 13.58 5.75 -24.00
N PHE A 238 13.67 5.53 -22.69
CA PHE A 238 14.51 6.33 -21.80
C PHE A 238 15.91 5.73 -21.56
N ASN A 239 16.14 4.49 -21.97
CA ASN A 239 17.47 3.87 -21.93
C ASN A 239 17.78 3.15 -23.26
N PRO A 240 17.96 3.86 -24.38
CA PRO A 240 18.28 3.27 -25.68
C PRO A 240 19.77 2.90 -25.72
N ALA A 241 20.18 1.83 -25.02
CA ALA A 241 21.54 1.32 -25.19
C ALA A 241 21.71 0.86 -26.65
N PRO A 242 22.78 1.26 -27.35
CA PRO A 242 23.04 0.81 -28.71
C PRO A 242 23.25 -0.72 -28.72
N PRO A 243 22.78 -1.41 -29.77
CA PRO A 243 23.09 -2.83 -29.91
C PRO A 243 24.59 -3.02 -30.02
N PRO A 244 25.13 -4.16 -29.56
CA PRO A 244 26.55 -4.46 -29.74
C PRO A 244 26.88 -4.42 -31.23
N ALA A 245 28.03 -3.81 -31.54
CA ALA A 245 28.51 -3.72 -32.92
C ALA A 245 28.72 -5.15 -33.47
N TYR A 246 28.10 -5.45 -34.62
CA TYR A 246 28.30 -6.71 -35.30
C TYR A 246 29.71 -6.74 -35.84
N THR A 247 30.58 -7.56 -35.27
CA THR A 247 31.88 -7.94 -35.87
C THR A 247 31.65 -9.21 -36.71
N PRO A 248 31.63 -9.15 -38.04
CA PRO A 248 31.55 -10.35 -38.84
C PRO A 248 32.70 -11.27 -38.48
N ASP A 249 32.41 -12.55 -38.27
CA ASP A 249 33.40 -13.55 -37.91
C ASP A 249 34.63 -13.43 -38.82
N SER A 250 35.80 -13.21 -38.24
CA SER A 250 37.06 -13.11 -38.93
C SER A 250 37.42 -14.37 -39.76
N LYS A 251 36.71 -15.50 -39.51
CA LYS A 251 36.83 -16.72 -40.32
C LYS A 251 36.29 -16.60 -41.75
N ALA A 252 35.24 -15.78 -41.97
CA ALA A 252 34.73 -15.55 -43.32
C ALA A 252 35.63 -14.65 -44.14
N ALA A 253 36.35 -13.70 -43.52
CA ALA A 253 37.29 -12.82 -44.18
C ALA A 253 38.60 -13.53 -44.60
N GLN A 254 39.03 -14.58 -43.89
CA GLN A 254 40.24 -15.35 -44.23
C GLN A 254 40.01 -16.33 -45.38
N ALA A 255 38.77 -16.80 -45.63
CA ALA A 255 38.46 -17.70 -46.73
C ALA A 255 38.51 -17.02 -48.11
N THR A 256 38.42 -15.69 -48.18
CA THR A 256 38.42 -14.92 -49.44
C THR A 256 39.82 -14.46 -49.84
N GLN A 257 40.83 -14.58 -48.97
CA GLN A 257 42.21 -14.13 -49.26
C GLN A 257 43.16 -15.26 -49.68
N SER A 258 42.73 -16.49 -49.81
CA SER A 258 43.62 -17.63 -50.15
C SER A 258 43.62 -18.05 -51.61
N THR A 259 43.26 -17.20 -52.54
CA THR A 259 43.53 -17.46 -53.97
C THR A 259 44.87 -16.84 -54.34
N PRO A 260 45.93 -17.64 -54.56
CA PRO A 260 47.22 -17.12 -55.01
C PRO A 260 47.10 -16.52 -56.43
N PRO A 261 47.77 -15.40 -56.74
CA PRO A 261 47.75 -14.84 -58.08
C PRO A 261 48.28 -15.85 -59.06
N SER A 262 47.56 -16.16 -60.12
CA SER A 262 48.01 -16.95 -61.26
C SER A 262 49.25 -16.27 -61.90
N ALA A 263 50.29 -17.05 -62.01
CA ALA A 263 51.54 -16.61 -62.66
C ALA A 263 51.28 -16.18 -64.12
N PRO A 264 51.94 -15.15 -64.62
CA PRO A 264 51.84 -14.69 -66.01
C PRO A 264 52.44 -15.74 -66.98
N PRO A 265 51.87 -15.91 -68.17
CA PRO A 265 52.39 -16.85 -69.16
C PRO A 265 53.79 -16.38 -69.63
N SER A 266 54.74 -17.32 -69.66
CA SER A 266 56.05 -17.14 -70.23
C SER A 266 55.98 -16.93 -71.73
N GLU A 267 56.37 -15.73 -72.20
CA GLU A 267 56.68 -15.52 -73.63
C GLU A 267 57.87 -16.41 -74.05
N ILE A 268 57.60 -17.32 -74.96
CA ILE A 268 58.63 -18.00 -75.70
C ILE A 268 58.91 -17.18 -76.95
N GLY A 269 60.15 -16.61 -77.00
CA GLY A 269 60.66 -15.88 -78.17
C GLY A 269 60.97 -16.81 -79.35
N HIS A 270 60.75 -16.27 -80.53
CA HIS A 270 61.54 -16.49 -81.73
C HIS A 270 61.74 -15.17 -82.44
#